data_c82229da686e4a05b0693973df6a9525
#
_entry.id   c82229da686e4a05b0693973df6a9525
#
_cell.length_a   1.000
_cell.length_b   1.000
_cell.length_c   1.000
_cell.angle_alpha   90.00
_cell.angle_beta   90.00
_cell.angle_gamma   90.00
#
_symmetry.space_group_name_H-M   'P 1'
#
loop_
_entity.id
_entity.type
_entity.pdbx_description
1 polymer ?
#
loop_
_entity_poly.entity_id
_entity_poly.type
_entity_poly.pdbx_seq_one_letter_code
_entity_poly.pdbx_strand_id
1 'polypeptide(L)'
;MQGLTKRQEMVLDFITRSINSRGYPPTLREIGSHMGIRSTNGVNDHLRALERKGYLKREDMKSRALKPVNMEIAPSDSGVVEIPLVGRVAAGQPVTAEQNIEEMITVDRSLVGRHREVFALKVRGDSMIDAGILEGDTIFVKKQLHAERNEIAVVLIGDEATVKYFQPERDFVRLQPANAAYAPIIIRKEDFLPTQILGVVIGLYRHL
;
A
#
# COMPACT_ATOMS: atom_id res chain seq x y z
N MET A 1 -19.62 16.12 -13.69
CA MET A 1 -19.33 16.78 -12.40
C MET A 1 -19.29 18.29 -12.63
N GLN A 2 -19.97 19.09 -11.82
CA GLN A 2 -19.89 20.54 -11.94
C GLN A 2 -18.52 21.02 -11.44
N GLY A 3 -17.84 21.88 -12.23
CA GLY A 3 -16.52 22.42 -11.87
C GLY A 3 -16.51 23.14 -10.53
N LEU A 4 -15.41 23.07 -9.80
CA LEU A 4 -15.18 23.82 -8.57
C LEU A 4 -14.80 25.27 -8.88
N THR A 5 -15.16 26.19 -8.01
CA THR A 5 -14.57 27.53 -8.04
C THR A 5 -13.19 27.49 -7.40
N LYS A 6 -12.29 28.43 -7.75
CA LYS A 6 -10.94 28.51 -7.16
C LYS A 6 -10.96 28.46 -5.61
N ARG A 7 -11.93 29.13 -4.97
CA ARG A 7 -12.06 29.09 -3.51
C ARG A 7 -12.53 27.73 -2.98
N GLN A 8 -13.39 27.02 -3.71
CA GLN A 8 -13.81 25.67 -3.35
C GLN A 8 -12.67 24.67 -3.50
N GLU A 9 -11.85 24.80 -4.56
CA GLU A 9 -10.64 24.00 -4.75
C GLU A 9 -9.65 24.22 -3.59
N MET A 10 -9.39 25.46 -3.19
CA MET A 10 -8.51 25.77 -2.08
C MET A 10 -9.00 25.17 -0.75
N VAL A 11 -10.32 25.22 -0.47
CA VAL A 11 -10.91 24.61 0.73
C VAL A 11 -10.74 23.09 0.69
N LEU A 12 -11.04 22.46 -0.44
CA LEU A 12 -10.92 21.01 -0.61
C LEU A 12 -9.46 20.55 -0.46
N ASP A 13 -8.52 21.27 -1.10
CA ASP A 13 -7.09 20.98 -1.02
C ASP A 13 -6.56 21.12 0.41
N PHE A 14 -6.96 22.16 1.14
CA PHE A 14 -6.57 22.34 2.54
C PHE A 14 -7.11 21.21 3.44
N ILE A 15 -8.37 20.79 3.24
CA ILE A 15 -8.95 19.67 3.98
C ILE A 15 -8.16 18.39 3.66
N THR A 16 -7.90 18.12 2.38
CA THR A 16 -7.15 16.96 1.87
C THR A 16 -5.75 16.91 2.47
N ARG A 17 -5.00 18.01 2.40
CA ARG A 17 -3.64 18.09 2.98
C ARG A 17 -3.64 17.91 4.49
N SER A 18 -4.62 18.49 5.18
CA SER A 18 -4.74 18.36 6.64
C SER A 18 -4.98 16.90 7.05
N ILE A 19 -5.87 16.20 6.35
CA ILE A 19 -6.14 14.78 6.60
C ILE A 19 -4.89 13.95 6.28
N ASN A 20 -4.21 14.22 5.16
CA ASN A 20 -3.00 13.48 4.77
C ASN A 20 -1.83 13.68 5.75
N SER A 21 -1.71 14.87 6.36
CA SER A 21 -0.57 15.20 7.23
C SER A 21 -0.75 14.80 8.68
N ARG A 22 -1.98 14.86 9.21
CA ARG A 22 -2.27 14.67 10.64
C ARG A 22 -3.39 13.66 10.95
N GLY A 23 -3.95 12.98 9.91
CA GLY A 23 -4.94 11.91 10.07
C GLY A 23 -6.39 12.37 10.34
N TYR A 24 -6.65 13.67 10.53
CA TYR A 24 -7.98 14.19 10.81
C TYR A 24 -8.25 15.49 10.07
N PRO A 25 -9.53 15.79 9.75
CA PRO A 25 -9.90 17.00 9.04
C PRO A 25 -9.71 18.25 9.92
N PRO A 26 -9.47 19.42 9.28
CA PRO A 26 -9.36 20.69 9.98
C PRO A 26 -10.71 21.14 10.54
N THR A 27 -10.66 21.92 11.60
CA THR A 27 -11.84 22.60 12.17
C THR A 27 -12.31 23.75 11.27
N LEU A 28 -13.56 24.17 11.41
CA LEU A 28 -14.09 25.36 10.70
C LEU A 28 -13.23 26.63 10.93
N ARG A 29 -12.65 26.77 12.14
CA ARG A 29 -11.78 27.90 12.47
C ARG A 29 -10.44 27.79 11.71
N GLU A 30 -9.84 26.63 11.62
CA GLU A 30 -8.61 26.41 10.86
C GLU A 30 -8.82 26.67 9.35
N ILE A 31 -9.95 26.17 8.79
CA ILE A 31 -10.33 26.45 7.40
C ILE A 31 -10.51 27.96 7.21
N GLY A 32 -11.26 28.63 8.11
CA GLY A 32 -11.47 30.06 8.06
C GLY A 32 -10.16 30.84 8.11
N SER A 33 -9.27 30.50 9.03
CA SER A 33 -7.95 31.12 9.17
C SER A 33 -7.11 30.94 7.88
N HIS A 34 -7.06 29.72 7.32
CA HIS A 34 -6.33 29.45 6.09
C HIS A 34 -6.89 30.21 4.87
N MET A 35 -8.20 30.36 4.79
CA MET A 35 -8.91 31.00 3.69
C MET A 35 -9.08 32.53 3.87
N GLY A 36 -8.66 33.10 4.99
CA GLY A 36 -8.93 34.49 5.33
C GLY A 36 -10.41 34.82 5.59
N ILE A 37 -11.23 33.83 5.95
CA ILE A 37 -12.67 33.93 6.21
C ILE A 37 -12.89 34.06 7.72
N ARG A 38 -13.38 35.24 8.15
CA ARG A 38 -13.62 35.50 9.58
C ARG A 38 -14.87 34.82 10.13
N SER A 39 -15.84 34.50 9.28
CA SER A 39 -17.12 33.92 9.68
C SER A 39 -17.12 32.38 9.45
N THR A 40 -17.48 31.63 10.48
CA THR A 40 -17.69 30.16 10.36
C THR A 40 -18.87 29.84 9.42
N ASN A 41 -19.84 30.74 9.26
CA ASN A 41 -20.94 30.55 8.30
C ASN A 41 -20.42 30.60 6.86
N GLY A 42 -19.50 31.51 6.53
CA GLY A 42 -18.88 31.56 5.20
C GLY A 42 -18.07 30.31 4.87
N VAL A 43 -17.41 29.72 5.87
CA VAL A 43 -16.74 28.41 5.71
C VAL A 43 -17.78 27.30 5.45
N ASN A 44 -18.87 27.25 6.23
CA ASN A 44 -19.94 26.31 6.06
C ASN A 44 -20.60 26.36 4.66
N ASP A 45 -20.74 27.56 4.09
CA ASP A 45 -21.31 27.71 2.73
C ASP A 45 -20.42 27.06 1.67
N HIS A 46 -19.10 27.19 1.79
CA HIS A 46 -18.15 26.47 0.92
C HIS A 46 -18.23 24.96 1.12
N LEU A 47 -18.32 24.47 2.36
CA LEU A 47 -18.45 23.05 2.65
C LEU A 47 -19.76 22.45 2.10
N ARG A 48 -20.90 23.13 2.30
CA ARG A 48 -22.19 22.72 1.72
C ARG A 48 -22.17 22.70 0.20
N ALA A 49 -21.46 23.64 -0.43
CA ALA A 49 -21.30 23.66 -1.87
C ALA A 49 -20.46 22.46 -2.37
N LEU A 50 -19.39 22.08 -1.66
CA LEU A 50 -18.58 20.91 -1.95
C LEU A 50 -19.36 19.60 -1.72
N GLU A 51 -20.21 19.53 -0.69
CA GLU A 51 -21.12 18.42 -0.43
C GLU A 51 -22.14 18.25 -1.57
N ARG A 52 -22.83 19.33 -1.96
CA ARG A 52 -23.81 19.30 -3.08
C ARG A 52 -23.19 18.88 -4.42
N LYS A 53 -21.93 19.24 -4.63
CA LYS A 53 -21.18 18.86 -5.84
C LYS A 53 -20.56 17.46 -5.75
N GLY A 54 -20.71 16.74 -4.63
CA GLY A 54 -20.24 15.39 -4.42
C GLY A 54 -18.74 15.26 -4.15
N TYR A 55 -18.05 16.33 -3.73
CA TYR A 55 -16.62 16.30 -3.39
C TYR A 55 -16.36 16.05 -1.90
N LEU A 56 -17.35 16.28 -1.04
CA LEU A 56 -17.30 16.00 0.40
C LEU A 56 -18.50 15.18 0.83
N LYS A 57 -18.32 14.31 1.81
CA LYS A 57 -19.38 13.71 2.62
C LYS A 57 -19.21 14.14 4.06
N ARG A 58 -20.31 14.42 4.75
CA ARG A 58 -20.33 14.65 6.20
C ARG A 58 -20.95 13.44 6.87
N GLU A 59 -20.24 12.80 7.79
CA GLU A 59 -20.82 11.77 8.65
C GLU A 59 -21.59 12.44 9.78
N ASP A 60 -22.84 12.03 9.99
CA ASP A 60 -23.74 12.65 10.95
C ASP A 60 -23.20 12.66 12.39
N MET A 61 -23.43 13.82 13.06
CA MET A 61 -23.29 14.04 14.52
C MET A 61 -21.89 14.27 15.12
N LYS A 62 -20.80 14.41 14.36
CA LYS A 62 -19.49 14.81 14.94
C LYS A 62 -18.89 16.02 14.24
N SER A 63 -18.42 17.01 15.02
CA SER A 63 -17.85 18.27 14.51
C SER A 63 -16.58 18.12 13.63
N ARG A 64 -16.07 16.90 13.43
CA ARG A 64 -14.89 16.56 12.63
C ARG A 64 -15.16 15.48 11.56
N ALA A 65 -16.38 15.43 11.05
CA ALA A 65 -16.82 14.35 10.15
C ALA A 65 -16.78 14.72 8.66
N LEU A 66 -15.78 15.49 8.20
CA LEU A 66 -15.61 15.86 6.79
C LEU A 66 -14.76 14.81 6.07
N LYS A 67 -15.33 14.09 5.07
CA LYS A 67 -14.61 13.14 4.21
C LYS A 67 -14.70 13.59 2.75
N PRO A 68 -13.58 13.87 2.05
CA PRO A 68 -13.57 14.03 0.59
C PRO A 68 -14.01 12.74 -0.12
N VAL A 69 -14.90 12.83 -1.11
CA VAL A 69 -15.56 11.65 -1.73
C VAL A 69 -14.60 10.83 -2.59
N ASN A 70 -13.54 11.43 -3.12
CA ASN A 70 -12.51 10.73 -3.91
C ASN A 70 -11.19 10.57 -3.15
N MET A 71 -11.21 10.78 -1.86
CA MET A 71 -10.10 10.46 -1.00
C MET A 71 -10.32 9.03 -0.50
N GLU A 72 -9.54 8.08 -1.03
CA GLU A 72 -9.15 6.96 -0.21
C GLU A 72 -8.45 7.58 1.00
N ILE A 73 -9.19 7.71 2.09
CA ILE A 73 -8.64 8.16 3.37
C ILE A 73 -7.55 7.13 3.66
N ALA A 74 -6.30 7.57 3.66
CA ALA A 74 -5.28 6.79 4.33
C ALA A 74 -5.88 6.47 5.70
N PRO A 75 -5.99 5.19 6.07
CA PRO A 75 -6.69 4.80 7.29
C PRO A 75 -6.20 5.69 8.42
N SER A 76 -7.16 6.18 9.23
CA SER A 76 -6.89 6.94 10.44
C SER A 76 -5.66 6.35 11.12
N ASP A 77 -4.81 7.20 11.66
CA ASP A 77 -3.62 6.85 12.46
C ASP A 77 -4.02 6.12 13.77
N SER A 78 -4.84 5.08 13.64
CA SER A 78 -4.84 3.93 14.53
C SER A 78 -3.54 3.25 14.18
N GLY A 79 -2.53 3.29 15.02
CA GLY A 79 -1.19 2.77 14.75
C GLY A 79 -1.10 1.35 14.17
N VAL A 80 -2.23 0.80 13.69
CA VAL A 80 -2.38 -0.54 13.12
C VAL A 80 -2.97 -0.51 11.71
N VAL A 81 -2.65 -1.51 10.92
CA VAL A 81 -3.15 -1.74 9.55
C VAL A 81 -3.47 -3.22 9.36
N GLU A 82 -4.54 -3.50 8.64
CA GLU A 82 -4.89 -4.86 8.23
C GLU A 82 -4.21 -5.19 6.91
N ILE A 83 -3.50 -6.32 6.88
CA ILE A 83 -2.74 -6.81 5.72
C ILE A 83 -3.25 -8.20 5.36
N PRO A 84 -3.63 -8.46 4.10
CA PRO A 84 -4.04 -9.79 3.68
C PRO A 84 -2.83 -10.75 3.70
N LEU A 85 -2.94 -11.86 4.40
CA LEU A 85 -2.05 -13.01 4.27
C LEU A 85 -2.51 -13.84 3.07
N VAL A 86 -1.66 -13.92 2.07
CA VAL A 86 -1.93 -14.65 0.83
C VAL A 86 -1.31 -16.04 0.92
N GLY A 87 -2.10 -17.07 0.71
CA GLY A 87 -1.66 -18.45 0.78
C GLY A 87 -1.08 -18.95 -0.53
N ARG A 88 -1.89 -19.04 -1.58
CA ARG A 88 -1.46 -19.44 -2.92
C ARG A 88 -1.56 -18.27 -3.87
N VAL A 89 -0.57 -18.15 -4.73
CA VAL A 89 -0.59 -17.20 -5.84
C VAL A 89 -0.72 -18.00 -7.12
N ALA A 90 -1.81 -17.75 -7.86
CA ALA A 90 -2.04 -18.37 -9.15
C ALA A 90 -1.68 -17.41 -10.30
N ALA A 91 -1.09 -17.93 -11.36
CA ALA A 91 -0.80 -17.15 -12.56
C ALA A 91 -2.10 -16.59 -13.18
N GLY A 92 -2.04 -15.35 -13.65
CA GLY A 92 -3.17 -14.70 -14.34
C GLY A 92 -4.24 -14.08 -13.42
N GLN A 93 -4.10 -14.18 -12.10
CA GLN A 93 -5.02 -13.55 -11.15
C GLN A 93 -4.29 -12.50 -10.27
N PRO A 94 -4.99 -11.46 -9.80
CA PRO A 94 -4.41 -10.55 -8.82
C PRO A 94 -3.99 -11.30 -7.55
N VAL A 95 -2.80 -11.04 -7.05
CA VAL A 95 -2.27 -11.67 -5.82
C VAL A 95 -3.24 -11.51 -4.64
N THR A 96 -3.88 -10.34 -4.55
CA THR A 96 -4.84 -10.00 -3.50
C THR A 96 -6.29 -10.30 -3.88
N ALA A 97 -6.55 -11.23 -4.81
CA ALA A 97 -7.91 -11.72 -5.06
C ALA A 97 -8.45 -12.43 -3.80
N GLU A 98 -9.74 -12.25 -3.50
CA GLU A 98 -10.36 -12.78 -2.26
C GLU A 98 -10.09 -14.28 -2.04
N GLN A 99 -10.11 -15.05 -3.12
CA GLN A 99 -9.84 -16.50 -3.07
C GLN A 99 -8.40 -16.89 -2.71
N ASN A 100 -7.45 -15.95 -2.76
CA ASN A 100 -6.05 -16.17 -2.41
C ASN A 100 -5.75 -15.74 -0.97
N ILE A 101 -6.67 -15.04 -0.30
CA ILE A 101 -6.50 -14.53 1.06
C ILE A 101 -6.90 -15.62 2.06
N GLU A 102 -5.95 -16.04 2.90
CA GLU A 102 -6.20 -16.99 3.98
C GLU A 102 -6.77 -16.29 5.21
N GLU A 103 -6.20 -15.15 5.57
CA GLU A 103 -6.64 -14.34 6.73
C GLU A 103 -6.20 -12.87 6.59
N MET A 104 -6.73 -12.00 7.45
CA MET A 104 -6.27 -10.62 7.60
C MET A 104 -5.43 -10.50 8.86
N ILE A 105 -4.19 -10.02 8.71
CA ILE A 105 -3.25 -9.82 9.83
C ILE A 105 -3.28 -8.35 10.22
N THR A 106 -3.54 -8.07 11.51
CA THR A 106 -3.42 -6.73 12.07
C THR A 106 -2.01 -6.49 12.58
N VAL A 107 -1.31 -5.51 12.02
CA VAL A 107 0.06 -5.16 12.41
C VAL A 107 0.20 -3.67 12.70
N ASP A 108 1.24 -3.30 13.47
CA ASP A 108 1.58 -1.90 13.64
C ASP A 108 2.02 -1.30 12.30
N ARG A 109 1.53 -0.11 11.99
CA ARG A 109 1.83 0.60 10.74
C ARG A 109 3.31 0.87 10.55
N SER A 110 4.08 1.01 11.64
CA SER A 110 5.53 1.21 11.56
C SER A 110 6.27 0.07 10.87
N LEU A 111 5.72 -1.17 10.93
CA LEU A 111 6.31 -2.35 10.28
C LEU A 111 6.22 -2.30 8.75
N VAL A 112 5.22 -1.61 8.21
CA VAL A 112 4.97 -1.54 6.77
C VAL A 112 5.08 -0.12 6.21
N GLY A 113 5.33 0.85 7.06
CA GLY A 113 5.49 2.25 6.66
C GLY A 113 4.24 2.85 6.00
N ARG A 114 4.46 3.76 5.04
CA ARG A 114 3.37 4.47 4.33
C ARG A 114 2.96 3.78 3.02
N HIS A 115 3.34 2.52 2.81
CA HIS A 115 2.96 1.80 1.61
C HIS A 115 1.46 1.51 1.60
N ARG A 116 0.80 1.74 0.44
CA ARG A 116 -0.66 1.60 0.30
C ARG A 116 -1.09 0.18 0.00
N GLU A 117 -0.35 -0.50 -0.85
CA GLU A 117 -0.64 -1.87 -1.28
C GLU A 117 0.42 -2.81 -0.72
N VAL A 118 0.12 -3.42 0.41
CA VAL A 118 0.96 -4.41 1.08
C VAL A 118 0.16 -5.69 1.25
N PHE A 119 0.80 -6.82 1.02
CA PHE A 119 0.28 -8.14 1.35
C PHE A 119 1.35 -8.93 2.11
N ALA A 120 0.94 -9.98 2.78
CA ALA A 120 1.81 -10.87 3.52
C ALA A 120 1.88 -12.24 2.86
N LEU A 121 3.02 -12.91 2.96
CA LEU A 121 3.24 -14.29 2.53
C LEU A 121 3.95 -15.06 3.63
N LYS A 122 3.60 -16.33 3.80
CA LYS A 122 4.33 -17.24 4.67
C LYS A 122 5.49 -17.87 3.91
N VAL A 123 6.69 -17.75 4.47
CA VAL A 123 7.92 -18.29 3.87
C VAL A 123 7.95 -19.80 4.01
N ARG A 124 8.30 -20.45 2.93
CA ARG A 124 8.57 -21.91 2.87
C ARG A 124 9.98 -22.16 2.37
N GLY A 125 10.69 -23.05 3.05
CA GLY A 125 12.08 -23.36 2.74
C GLY A 125 13.07 -22.34 3.29
N ASP A 126 14.35 -22.61 3.05
CA ASP A 126 15.50 -21.96 3.69
C ASP A 126 16.43 -21.22 2.71
N SER A 127 15.99 -20.99 1.48
CA SER A 127 16.81 -20.39 0.43
C SER A 127 17.27 -18.95 0.69
N MET A 128 16.74 -18.30 1.75
CA MET A 128 17.04 -16.91 2.12
C MET A 128 17.53 -16.76 3.56
N ILE A 129 18.09 -17.83 4.15
CA ILE A 129 18.53 -17.86 5.56
C ILE A 129 19.64 -16.86 5.85
N ASP A 130 20.59 -16.67 4.93
CA ASP A 130 21.69 -15.71 5.09
C ASP A 130 21.22 -14.25 4.97
N ALA A 131 19.99 -14.03 4.49
CA ALA A 131 19.30 -12.74 4.54
C ALA A 131 18.44 -12.58 5.81
N GLY A 132 18.48 -13.54 6.75
CA GLY A 132 17.70 -13.54 7.97
C GLY A 132 16.24 -13.92 7.80
N ILE A 133 15.82 -14.40 6.61
CA ILE A 133 14.46 -14.89 6.33
C ILE A 133 14.46 -16.40 6.48
N LEU A 134 13.72 -16.90 7.46
CA LEU A 134 13.66 -18.31 7.81
C LEU A 134 12.32 -18.92 7.40
N GLU A 135 12.29 -20.25 7.31
CA GLU A 135 11.04 -20.99 7.13
C GLU A 135 10.05 -20.67 8.26
N GLY A 136 8.80 -20.46 7.90
CA GLY A 136 7.72 -20.08 8.84
C GLY A 136 7.59 -18.59 9.09
N ASP A 137 8.54 -17.75 8.65
CA ASP A 137 8.40 -16.29 8.73
C ASP A 137 7.20 -15.80 7.91
N THR A 138 6.62 -14.70 8.35
CA THR A 138 5.65 -13.95 7.56
C THR A 138 6.35 -12.71 7.00
N ILE A 139 6.52 -12.62 5.69
CA ILE A 139 7.11 -11.46 5.02
C ILE A 139 6.02 -10.48 4.58
N PHE A 140 6.29 -9.18 4.73
CA PHE A 140 5.46 -8.10 4.22
C PHE A 140 6.00 -7.66 2.86
N VAL A 141 5.14 -7.63 1.87
CA VAL A 141 5.50 -7.39 0.47
C VAL A 141 4.76 -6.17 -0.03
N LYS A 142 5.50 -5.14 -0.43
CA LYS A 142 4.96 -4.01 -1.17
C LYS A 142 4.66 -4.45 -2.59
N LYS A 143 3.39 -4.39 -3.00
CA LYS A 143 2.97 -4.77 -4.35
C LYS A 143 3.53 -3.80 -5.38
N GLN A 144 4.31 -4.29 -6.30
CA GLN A 144 4.84 -3.56 -7.45
C GLN A 144 5.32 -4.53 -8.52
N LEU A 145 5.31 -4.08 -9.79
CA LEU A 145 5.64 -4.91 -10.95
C LEU A 145 7.13 -4.86 -11.35
N HIS A 146 7.95 -4.15 -10.61
CA HIS A 146 9.38 -4.01 -10.86
C HIS A 146 10.15 -4.10 -9.53
N ALA A 147 11.41 -4.49 -9.62
CA ALA A 147 12.34 -4.49 -8.49
C ALA A 147 13.68 -3.90 -8.96
N GLU A 148 14.39 -3.28 -8.03
CA GLU A 148 15.73 -2.76 -8.27
C GLU A 148 16.79 -3.84 -7.98
N ARG A 149 18.02 -3.60 -8.45
CA ARG A 149 19.14 -4.51 -8.20
C ARG A 149 19.36 -4.69 -6.69
N ASN A 150 19.47 -5.96 -6.27
CA ASN A 150 19.66 -6.40 -4.89
C ASN A 150 18.46 -6.16 -3.94
N GLU A 151 17.31 -5.77 -4.43
CA GLU A 151 16.09 -5.87 -3.64
C GLU A 151 15.67 -7.33 -3.47
N ILE A 152 15.07 -7.66 -2.32
CA ILE A 152 14.47 -8.98 -2.10
C ILE A 152 13.08 -8.95 -2.72
N ALA A 153 12.91 -9.63 -3.85
CA ALA A 153 11.68 -9.66 -4.61
C ALA A 153 10.93 -10.97 -4.42
N VAL A 154 9.60 -10.88 -4.44
CA VAL A 154 8.71 -12.01 -4.62
C VAL A 154 8.40 -12.12 -6.10
N VAL A 155 8.79 -13.23 -6.70
CA VAL A 155 8.65 -13.50 -8.13
C VAL A 155 7.82 -14.75 -8.34
N LEU A 156 6.78 -14.65 -9.16
CA LEU A 156 6.01 -15.80 -9.63
C LEU A 156 6.67 -16.35 -10.90
N ILE A 157 6.97 -17.64 -10.91
CA ILE A 157 7.54 -18.37 -12.04
C ILE A 157 6.59 -19.53 -12.33
N GLY A 158 5.88 -19.47 -13.45
CA GLY A 158 4.75 -20.38 -13.66
C GLY A 158 3.71 -20.21 -12.56
N ASP A 159 3.49 -21.24 -11.76
CA ASP A 159 2.51 -21.26 -10.66
C ASP A 159 3.17 -21.23 -9.27
N GLU A 160 4.48 -20.99 -9.20
CA GLU A 160 5.22 -20.99 -7.94
C GLU A 160 5.79 -19.60 -7.62
N ALA A 161 5.48 -19.08 -6.43
CA ALA A 161 6.09 -17.86 -5.92
C ALA A 161 7.41 -18.17 -5.20
N THR A 162 8.45 -17.42 -5.50
CA THR A 162 9.76 -17.54 -4.86
C THR A 162 10.26 -16.20 -4.35
N VAL A 163 11.04 -16.23 -3.26
CA VAL A 163 11.67 -15.03 -2.65
C VAL A 163 13.16 -15.11 -2.91
N LYS A 164 13.73 -14.12 -3.60
CA LYS A 164 15.16 -14.07 -3.96
C LYS A 164 15.64 -12.62 -4.04
N TYR A 165 16.96 -12.41 -3.99
CA TYR A 165 17.53 -11.16 -4.44
C TYR A 165 17.35 -11.02 -5.95
N PHE A 166 16.81 -9.89 -6.37
CA PHE A 166 16.64 -9.55 -7.78
C PHE A 166 17.91 -8.92 -8.35
N GLN A 167 18.47 -9.54 -9.36
CA GLN A 167 19.69 -9.09 -10.03
C GLN A 167 19.46 -9.03 -11.54
N PRO A 168 19.02 -7.87 -12.07
CA PRO A 168 18.88 -7.69 -13.52
C PRO A 168 20.25 -7.60 -14.15
N GLU A 169 20.49 -8.40 -15.18
CA GLU A 169 21.65 -8.39 -16.05
C GLU A 169 21.22 -7.96 -17.46
N ARG A 170 22.18 -7.81 -18.37
CA ARG A 170 21.91 -7.27 -19.70
C ARG A 170 20.92 -8.13 -20.50
N ASP A 171 21.09 -9.45 -20.47
CA ASP A 171 20.35 -10.40 -21.31
C ASP A 171 19.47 -11.38 -20.51
N PHE A 172 19.53 -11.34 -19.17
CA PHE A 172 18.78 -12.22 -18.30
C PHE A 172 18.53 -11.56 -16.93
N VAL A 173 17.62 -12.15 -16.16
CA VAL A 173 17.45 -11.84 -14.74
C VAL A 173 17.99 -13.00 -13.92
N ARG A 174 18.82 -12.70 -12.94
CA ARG A 174 19.27 -13.64 -11.94
C ARG A 174 18.46 -13.45 -10.67
N LEU A 175 17.82 -14.49 -10.20
CA LEU A 175 17.20 -14.54 -8.87
C LEU A 175 18.16 -15.28 -7.95
N GLN A 176 18.89 -14.52 -7.13
CA GLN A 176 19.97 -15.01 -6.29
C GLN A 176 19.44 -15.43 -4.92
N PRO A 177 19.59 -16.68 -4.49
CA PRO A 177 19.30 -17.11 -3.12
C PRO A 177 20.32 -16.51 -2.14
N ALA A 178 19.92 -16.36 -0.90
CA ALA A 178 20.76 -16.07 0.24
C ALA A 178 20.99 -17.37 1.05
N ASN A 179 21.51 -18.39 0.40
CA ASN A 179 21.92 -19.66 0.95
C ASN A 179 22.82 -20.35 -0.07
N ALA A 180 24.04 -20.68 0.30
CA ALA A 180 25.04 -21.29 -0.58
C ALA A 180 24.65 -22.68 -1.08
N ALA A 181 23.69 -23.35 -0.42
CA ALA A 181 23.18 -24.66 -0.85
C ALA A 181 22.31 -24.60 -2.10
N TYR A 182 21.85 -23.41 -2.51
CA TYR A 182 20.96 -23.22 -3.64
C TYR A 182 21.63 -22.51 -4.80
N ALA A 183 21.44 -23.03 -6.01
CA ALA A 183 21.86 -22.36 -7.23
C ALA A 183 20.92 -21.18 -7.57
N PRO A 184 21.45 -20.11 -8.21
CA PRO A 184 20.61 -19.01 -8.71
C PRO A 184 19.64 -19.52 -9.80
N ILE A 185 18.44 -18.93 -9.84
CA ILE A 185 17.50 -19.13 -10.93
C ILE A 185 17.80 -18.08 -12.01
N ILE A 186 18.07 -18.52 -13.22
CA ILE A 186 18.34 -17.65 -14.37
C ILE A 186 17.10 -17.61 -15.26
N ILE A 187 16.59 -16.43 -15.54
CA ILE A 187 15.42 -16.21 -16.39
C ILE A 187 15.87 -15.41 -17.61
N ARG A 188 15.79 -16.03 -18.80
CA ARG A 188 16.12 -15.40 -20.07
C ARG A 188 14.85 -14.99 -20.81
N LYS A 189 14.97 -14.05 -21.73
CA LYS A 189 13.83 -13.60 -22.57
C LYS A 189 13.23 -14.72 -23.43
N GLU A 190 14.04 -15.69 -23.77
CA GLU A 190 13.68 -16.87 -24.58
C GLU A 190 13.08 -18.02 -23.76
N ASP A 191 13.17 -17.96 -22.42
CA ASP A 191 12.52 -18.92 -21.56
C ASP A 191 11.02 -18.59 -21.54
N PHE A 192 10.21 -19.32 -22.30
CA PHE A 192 8.74 -19.11 -22.39
C PHE A 192 7.98 -19.38 -21.08
N LEU A 193 8.65 -19.25 -19.95
CA LEU A 193 8.06 -19.38 -18.61
C LEU A 193 7.41 -18.04 -18.19
N PRO A 194 6.10 -18.01 -17.95
CA PRO A 194 5.45 -16.83 -17.42
C PRO A 194 6.13 -16.41 -16.11
N THR A 195 6.75 -15.24 -16.11
CA THR A 195 7.44 -14.71 -14.93
C THR A 195 6.92 -13.33 -14.61
N GLN A 196 6.55 -13.11 -13.36
CA GLN A 196 6.00 -11.85 -12.89
C GLN A 196 6.58 -11.48 -11.53
N ILE A 197 7.03 -10.22 -11.39
CA ILE A 197 7.33 -9.67 -10.06
C ILE A 197 5.99 -9.34 -9.39
N LEU A 198 5.77 -9.89 -8.20
CA LEU A 198 4.59 -9.63 -7.38
C LEU A 198 4.80 -8.44 -6.45
N GLY A 199 6.04 -8.23 -6.02
CA GLY A 199 6.42 -7.13 -5.15
C GLY A 199 7.81 -7.28 -4.55
N VAL A 200 8.13 -6.35 -3.65
CA VAL A 200 9.41 -6.28 -2.93
C VAL A 200 9.16 -6.43 -1.45
N VAL A 201 9.99 -7.23 -0.78
CA VAL A 201 9.92 -7.45 0.67
C VAL A 201 10.35 -6.18 1.40
N ILE A 202 9.52 -5.69 2.29
CA ILE A 202 9.73 -4.46 3.07
C ILE A 202 9.92 -4.74 4.56
N GLY A 203 9.63 -5.94 5.01
CA GLY A 203 9.78 -6.36 6.40
C GLY A 203 9.37 -7.81 6.60
N LEU A 204 9.61 -8.32 7.79
CA LEU A 204 9.17 -9.64 8.20
C LEU A 204 8.67 -9.63 9.65
N TYR A 205 7.84 -10.60 9.96
CA TYR A 205 7.38 -10.92 11.29
C TYR A 205 7.66 -12.39 11.59
N ARG A 206 8.22 -12.67 12.75
CA ARG A 206 8.48 -14.02 13.25
C ARG A 206 7.84 -14.20 14.61
N HIS A 207 7.05 -15.24 14.74
CA HIS A 207 6.59 -15.72 16.03
C HIS A 207 7.60 -16.75 16.54
N LEU A 208 8.11 -16.58 17.77
CA LEU A 208 9.06 -17.48 18.43
C LEU A 208 8.33 -18.52 19.25
#